data_89e608faf228d2475517b130e1ed12f5
#
_entry.id   89e608faf228d2475517b130e1ed12f5
#
_cell.length_a   1.000
_cell.length_b   1.000
_cell.length_c   1.000
_cell.angle_alpha   90.00
_cell.angle_beta   90.00
_cell.angle_gamma   90.00
#
_symmetry.space_group_name_H-M   'P 1'
#
loop_
_entity.id
_entity.type
_entity.pdbx_description
1 polymer ?
#
loop_
_entity_poly.entity_id
_entity_poly.type
_entity_poly.pdbx_seq_one_letter_code
_entity_poly.pdbx_strand_id
1 'polypeptide(L)'
;MRIILASDFQTQPWKNGGGITHEIARKNEGDSLLWRLSIAEVSSDGPFSAFIGLSRILTVIDGAGLWLDTPQGRLDALPLKPLPFSGDLPVSSRMIDGPIRDFNLIFNGARLTGSVEHVTSAQTLPGAPGRQYALLALSDDANVDIAKLPKGSVALFDEATIYASHALLVQLDLR
;
A
#
# COMPACT_ATOMS: atom_id res chain seq x y z
N MET A 1 4.05 17.20 -8.09
CA MET A 1 2.99 16.46 -7.35
C MET A 1 1.88 16.01 -8.29
N ARG A 2 1.35 14.78 -8.11
CA ARG A 2 0.19 14.24 -8.84
C ARG A 2 -0.81 13.69 -7.83
N ILE A 3 -2.06 14.13 -7.87
CA ILE A 3 -3.16 13.60 -7.06
C ILE A 3 -3.95 12.60 -7.90
N ILE A 4 -4.25 11.44 -7.34
CA ILE A 4 -5.04 10.35 -7.94
C ILE A 4 -6.25 10.16 -7.04
N LEU A 5 -7.43 10.45 -7.56
CA LEU A 5 -8.68 10.31 -6.82
C LEU A 5 -9.08 8.82 -6.75
N ALA A 6 -9.83 8.44 -5.71
CA ALA A 6 -10.32 7.08 -5.56
C ALA A 6 -11.16 6.61 -6.78
N SER A 7 -11.87 7.54 -7.45
CA SER A 7 -12.62 7.29 -8.68
C SER A 7 -11.76 6.91 -9.89
N ASP A 8 -10.46 7.23 -9.86
CA ASP A 8 -9.53 7.01 -10.97
C ASP A 8 -8.78 5.67 -10.83
N PHE A 9 -9.00 4.94 -9.73
CA PHE A 9 -8.37 3.64 -9.51
C PHE A 9 -8.90 2.60 -10.49
N GLN A 10 -8.00 1.73 -10.96
CA GLN A 10 -8.39 0.64 -11.87
C GLN A 10 -8.82 -0.57 -11.05
N THR A 11 -10.11 -0.92 -11.15
CA THR A 11 -10.72 -2.00 -10.38
C THR A 11 -10.69 -3.32 -11.13
N GLN A 12 -10.25 -4.39 -10.45
CA GLN A 12 -10.22 -5.74 -10.98
C GLN A 12 -10.68 -6.74 -9.92
N PRO A 13 -11.80 -7.46 -10.16
CA PRO A 13 -12.21 -8.59 -9.32
C PRO A 13 -11.19 -9.73 -9.37
N TRP A 14 -11.02 -10.43 -8.25
CA TRP A 14 -10.18 -11.63 -8.21
C TRP A 14 -10.86 -12.79 -8.93
N LYS A 15 -10.08 -13.62 -9.60
CA LYS A 15 -10.59 -14.79 -10.34
C LYS A 15 -11.32 -15.80 -9.45
N ASN A 16 -10.90 -15.92 -8.17
CA ASN A 16 -11.51 -16.82 -7.19
C ASN A 16 -12.75 -16.24 -6.49
N GLY A 17 -13.14 -14.98 -6.78
CA GLY A 17 -14.28 -14.30 -6.16
C GLY A 17 -14.05 -13.85 -4.71
N GLY A 18 -12.84 -14.03 -4.15
CA GLY A 18 -12.53 -13.73 -2.75
C GLY A 18 -12.20 -12.27 -2.45
N GLY A 19 -12.14 -11.42 -3.46
CA GLY A 19 -11.79 -10.01 -3.27
C GLY A 19 -11.79 -9.19 -4.55
N ILE A 20 -11.48 -7.92 -4.39
CA ILE A 20 -11.35 -6.92 -5.46
C ILE A 20 -10.06 -6.14 -5.22
N THR A 21 -9.30 -5.88 -6.27
CA THR A 21 -8.13 -4.99 -6.22
C THR A 21 -8.41 -3.70 -6.97
N HIS A 22 -8.10 -2.58 -6.31
CA HIS A 22 -8.11 -1.24 -6.88
C HIS A 22 -6.66 -0.79 -7.07
N GLU A 23 -6.13 -0.87 -8.29
CA GLU A 23 -4.79 -0.39 -8.60
C GLU A 23 -4.79 1.15 -8.62
N ILE A 24 -3.92 1.75 -7.81
CA ILE A 24 -3.78 3.20 -7.65
C ILE A 24 -2.79 3.73 -8.69
N ALA A 25 -1.59 3.17 -8.68
CA ALA A 25 -0.50 3.56 -9.55
C ALA A 25 0.53 2.43 -9.65
N ARG A 26 1.28 2.45 -10.75
CA ARG A 26 2.44 1.57 -10.96
C ARG A 26 3.52 2.27 -11.76
N LYS A 27 4.74 1.82 -11.60
CA LYS A 27 5.88 2.19 -12.43
C LYS A 27 6.59 0.94 -12.88
N ASN A 28 6.91 0.87 -14.16
CA ASN A 28 7.71 -0.20 -14.75
C ASN A 28 9.08 0.34 -15.12
N GLU A 29 10.07 -0.56 -15.19
CA GLU A 29 11.39 -0.33 -15.79
C GLU A 29 11.54 -1.38 -16.91
N GLY A 30 11.38 -0.95 -18.15
CA GLY A 30 11.15 -1.85 -19.28
C GLY A 30 9.86 -2.67 -19.06
N ASP A 31 9.96 -3.99 -19.21
CA ASP A 31 8.84 -4.91 -19.00
C ASP A 31 8.66 -5.35 -17.54
N SER A 32 9.56 -4.93 -16.64
CA SER A 32 9.53 -5.34 -15.24
C SER A 32 8.85 -4.33 -14.34
N LEU A 33 8.10 -4.81 -13.36
CA LEU A 33 7.51 -3.95 -12.33
C LEU A 33 8.61 -3.36 -11.45
N LEU A 34 8.67 -2.02 -11.37
CA LEU A 34 9.52 -1.33 -10.40
C LEU A 34 8.79 -1.17 -9.07
N TRP A 35 7.56 -0.63 -9.09
CA TRP A 35 6.67 -0.60 -7.94
C TRP A 35 5.20 -0.49 -8.34
N ARG A 36 4.31 -0.88 -7.42
CA ARG A 36 2.86 -0.82 -7.56
C ARG A 36 2.20 -0.49 -6.22
N LEU A 37 1.22 0.41 -6.25
CA LEU A 37 0.33 0.74 -5.13
C LEU A 37 -1.07 0.25 -5.45
N SER A 38 -1.72 -0.40 -4.50
CA SER A 38 -3.10 -0.85 -4.65
C SER A 38 -3.82 -0.98 -3.31
N ILE A 39 -5.14 -0.95 -3.34
CA ILE A 39 -6.01 -1.32 -2.22
C ILE A 39 -6.74 -2.60 -2.61
N ALA A 40 -6.78 -3.58 -1.73
CA ALA A 40 -7.58 -4.78 -1.88
C ALA A 40 -8.75 -4.77 -0.89
N GLU A 41 -9.90 -5.23 -1.35
CA GLU A 41 -11.04 -5.60 -0.52
C GLU A 41 -11.08 -7.12 -0.44
N VAL A 42 -10.90 -7.66 0.76
CA VAL A 42 -10.85 -9.10 1.01
C VAL A 42 -12.12 -9.50 1.72
N SER A 43 -12.93 -10.34 1.09
CA SER A 43 -14.27 -10.73 1.58
C SER A 43 -14.39 -12.21 1.94
N SER A 44 -13.36 -13.00 1.70
CA SER A 44 -13.30 -14.41 2.10
C SER A 44 -11.88 -14.88 2.36
N ASP A 45 -11.74 -15.94 3.14
CA ASP A 45 -10.47 -16.62 3.33
C ASP A 45 -9.97 -17.23 2.02
N GLY A 46 -8.66 -17.31 1.85
CA GLY A 46 -8.08 -17.96 0.68
C GLY A 46 -6.66 -17.52 0.33
N PRO A 47 -6.10 -18.08 -0.74
CA PRO A 47 -4.74 -17.80 -1.14
C PRO A 47 -4.60 -16.38 -1.70
N PHE A 48 -3.48 -15.73 -1.39
CA PHE A 48 -3.05 -14.50 -2.03
C PHE A 48 -2.19 -14.80 -3.26
N SER A 49 -2.25 -13.91 -4.24
CA SER A 49 -1.34 -13.99 -5.40
C SER A 49 0.11 -13.86 -4.96
N ALA A 50 0.99 -14.68 -5.55
CA ALA A 50 2.42 -14.53 -5.42
C ALA A 50 2.93 -13.39 -6.33
N PHE A 51 3.99 -12.72 -5.89
CA PHE A 51 4.70 -11.68 -6.65
C PHE A 51 6.18 -12.01 -6.68
N ILE A 52 6.52 -13.00 -7.50
CA ILE A 52 7.85 -13.61 -7.56
C ILE A 52 8.94 -12.55 -7.83
N GLY A 53 9.99 -12.58 -7.00
CA GLY A 53 11.13 -11.67 -7.08
C GLY A 53 10.87 -10.26 -6.54
N LEU A 54 9.68 -10.00 -5.98
CA LEU A 54 9.31 -8.69 -5.46
C LEU A 54 9.19 -8.69 -3.93
N SER A 55 9.38 -7.52 -3.34
CA SER A 55 9.09 -7.24 -1.94
C SER A 55 7.67 -6.70 -1.80
N ARG A 56 7.05 -6.96 -0.64
CA ARG A 56 5.67 -6.56 -0.38
C ARG A 56 5.52 -5.98 1.02
N ILE A 57 4.76 -4.91 1.16
CA ILE A 57 4.32 -4.37 2.45
C ILE A 57 2.80 -4.24 2.39
N LEU A 58 2.12 -5.01 3.25
CA LEU A 58 0.67 -5.00 3.39
C LEU A 58 0.28 -4.24 4.66
N THR A 59 -0.70 -3.35 4.56
CA THR A 59 -1.23 -2.60 5.71
C THR A 59 -2.74 -2.64 5.69
N VAL A 60 -3.37 -3.24 6.71
CA VAL A 60 -4.82 -3.22 6.86
C VAL A 60 -5.28 -1.81 7.19
N ILE A 61 -6.19 -1.25 6.39
CA ILE A 61 -6.70 0.12 6.52
C ILE A 61 -8.17 0.16 6.98
N ASP A 62 -8.87 -0.97 6.94
CA ASP A 62 -10.23 -1.12 7.43
C ASP A 62 -10.49 -2.58 7.83
N GLY A 63 -11.30 -2.80 8.88
CA GLY A 63 -11.59 -4.12 9.44
C GLY A 63 -10.63 -4.55 10.53
N ALA A 64 -10.82 -5.79 11.05
CA ALA A 64 -10.11 -6.29 12.23
C ALA A 64 -8.71 -6.86 11.93
N GLY A 65 -8.40 -7.10 10.67
CA GLY A 65 -7.12 -7.66 10.25
C GLY A 65 -7.22 -9.06 9.67
N LEU A 66 -6.06 -9.61 9.32
CA LEU A 66 -5.89 -10.93 8.73
C LEU A 66 -4.83 -11.72 9.49
N TRP A 67 -5.02 -13.03 9.58
CA TRP A 67 -3.95 -13.98 9.77
C TRP A 67 -3.45 -14.44 8.40
N LEU A 68 -2.14 -14.38 8.20
CA LEU A 68 -1.49 -14.85 6.98
C LEU A 68 -0.72 -16.12 7.29
N ASP A 69 -1.28 -17.26 6.87
CA ASP A 69 -0.65 -18.56 7.06
C ASP A 69 0.40 -18.78 5.95
N THR A 70 1.62 -19.11 6.37
CA THR A 70 2.77 -19.35 5.49
C THR A 70 3.46 -20.66 5.88
N PRO A 71 4.30 -21.26 5.00
CA PRO A 71 5.09 -22.43 5.36
C PRO A 71 6.04 -22.22 6.55
N GLN A 72 6.36 -20.97 6.86
CA GLN A 72 7.27 -20.58 7.95
C GLN A 72 6.55 -20.18 9.25
N GLY A 73 5.22 -20.24 9.27
CA GLY A 73 4.38 -19.85 10.39
C GLY A 73 3.39 -18.74 10.01
N ARG A 74 2.61 -18.33 11.01
CA ARG A 74 1.60 -17.30 10.85
C ARG A 74 2.20 -15.91 11.02
N LEU A 75 1.81 -14.99 10.13
CA LEU A 75 2.02 -13.55 10.27
C LEU A 75 0.69 -12.88 10.62
N ASP A 76 0.72 -11.87 11.49
CA ASP A 76 -0.45 -11.13 11.91
C ASP A 76 -0.49 -9.75 11.20
N ALA A 77 -1.42 -9.59 10.26
CA ALA A 77 -1.68 -8.32 9.60
C ALA A 77 -2.76 -7.56 10.38
N LEU A 78 -2.33 -6.73 11.32
CA LEU A 78 -3.20 -5.95 12.21
C LEU A 78 -3.45 -4.54 11.65
N PRO A 79 -4.57 -3.89 12.03
CA PRO A 79 -4.91 -2.56 11.53
C PRO A 79 -3.78 -1.54 11.73
N LEU A 80 -3.45 -0.81 10.65
CA LEU A 80 -2.48 0.30 10.60
C LEU A 80 -1.04 -0.09 10.98
N LYS A 81 -0.73 -1.38 10.99
CA LYS A 81 0.62 -1.91 11.21
C LYS A 81 1.17 -2.45 9.89
N PRO A 82 2.06 -1.72 9.21
CA PRO A 82 2.69 -2.21 7.98
C PRO A 82 3.43 -3.52 8.21
N LEU A 83 3.12 -4.53 7.41
CA LEU A 83 3.69 -5.87 7.49
C LEU A 83 4.52 -6.16 6.24
N PRO A 84 5.86 -6.13 6.31
CA PRO A 84 6.73 -6.49 5.21
C PRO A 84 6.90 -8.01 5.10
N PHE A 85 6.87 -8.53 3.88
CA PHE A 85 7.21 -9.92 3.57
C PHE A 85 7.59 -10.10 2.11
N SER A 86 8.25 -11.22 1.78
CA SER A 86 8.64 -11.53 0.39
C SER A 86 7.41 -11.86 -0.46
N GLY A 87 7.36 -11.32 -1.67
CA GLY A 87 6.36 -11.70 -2.66
C GLY A 87 6.46 -13.16 -3.13
N ASP A 88 7.61 -13.81 -2.91
CA ASP A 88 7.81 -15.24 -3.17
C ASP A 88 7.11 -16.15 -2.15
N LEU A 89 6.77 -15.59 -0.98
CA LEU A 89 6.19 -16.37 0.12
C LEU A 89 4.76 -16.82 -0.23
N PRO A 90 4.47 -18.13 -0.24
CA PRO A 90 3.11 -18.62 -0.37
C PRO A 90 2.30 -18.20 0.86
N VAL A 91 1.20 -17.47 0.64
CA VAL A 91 0.35 -16.93 1.71
C VAL A 91 -1.10 -17.33 1.48
N SER A 92 -1.74 -17.84 2.52
CA SER A 92 -3.18 -18.01 2.60
C SER A 92 -3.73 -17.12 3.71
N SER A 93 -4.71 -16.29 3.40
CA SER A 93 -5.31 -15.37 4.37
C SER A 93 -6.52 -15.98 5.07
N ARG A 94 -6.66 -15.66 6.34
CA ARG A 94 -7.87 -15.87 7.14
C ARG A 94 -8.28 -14.55 7.80
N MET A 95 -9.54 -14.19 7.64
CA MET A 95 -10.09 -12.98 8.28
C MET A 95 -10.19 -13.19 9.80
N ILE A 96 -9.78 -12.22 10.58
CA ILE A 96 -9.89 -12.26 12.05
C ILE A 96 -11.37 -12.09 12.46
N ASP A 97 -12.04 -11.08 11.88
CA ASP A 97 -13.44 -10.78 12.11
C ASP A 97 -14.01 -10.00 10.92
N GLY A 98 -14.58 -10.74 9.96
CA GLY A 98 -15.23 -10.17 8.77
C GLY A 98 -14.27 -9.58 7.73
N PRO A 99 -14.84 -8.99 6.67
CA PRO A 99 -14.10 -8.41 5.55
C PRO A 99 -13.17 -7.29 5.98
N ILE A 100 -12.08 -7.14 5.23
CA ILE A 100 -11.09 -6.07 5.43
C ILE A 100 -10.80 -5.32 4.13
N ARG A 101 -10.18 -4.15 4.26
CA ARG A 101 -9.46 -3.49 3.18
C ARG A 101 -8.00 -3.36 3.57
N ASP A 102 -7.09 -3.65 2.66
CA ASP A 102 -5.67 -3.47 2.88
C ASP A 102 -5.01 -2.66 1.76
N PHE A 103 -4.01 -1.88 2.13
CA PHE A 103 -3.13 -1.17 1.21
C PHE A 103 -1.89 -2.01 0.97
N ASN A 104 -1.48 -2.13 -0.29
CA ASN A 104 -0.28 -2.86 -0.69
C ASN A 104 0.70 -1.95 -1.40
N LEU A 105 1.93 -1.97 -0.93
CA LEU A 105 3.12 -1.59 -1.67
C LEU A 105 3.84 -2.85 -2.13
N ILE A 106 4.00 -3.02 -3.44
CA ILE A 106 4.76 -4.11 -4.06
C ILE A 106 5.88 -3.46 -4.87
N PHE A 107 7.13 -3.88 -4.67
CA PHE A 107 8.27 -3.23 -5.31
C PHE A 107 9.45 -4.18 -5.55
N ASN A 108 10.29 -3.82 -6.51
CA ASN A 108 11.53 -4.55 -6.80
C ASN A 108 12.60 -4.19 -5.74
N GLY A 109 12.78 -5.05 -4.75
CA GLY A 109 13.71 -4.83 -3.64
C GLY A 109 15.18 -4.84 -4.04
N ALA A 110 15.55 -5.32 -5.24
CA ALA A 110 16.91 -5.21 -5.78
C ALA A 110 17.20 -3.78 -6.29
N ARG A 111 16.15 -3.04 -6.69
CA ARG A 111 16.26 -1.70 -7.28
C ARG A 111 15.85 -0.58 -6.31
N LEU A 112 14.99 -0.88 -5.35
CA LEU A 112 14.42 0.08 -4.42
C LEU A 112 14.55 -0.38 -2.97
N THR A 113 14.64 0.58 -2.07
CA THR A 113 14.14 0.42 -0.71
C THR A 113 12.75 1.01 -0.62
N GLY A 114 11.87 0.38 0.15
CA GLY A 114 10.50 0.84 0.34
C GLY A 114 10.08 0.75 1.81
N SER A 115 9.31 1.73 2.26
CA SER A 115 8.69 1.74 3.58
C SER A 115 7.27 2.26 3.53
N VAL A 116 6.48 1.87 4.52
CA VAL A 116 5.13 2.41 4.76
C VAL A 116 5.05 2.80 6.22
N GLU A 117 4.48 3.96 6.50
CA GLU A 117 4.31 4.50 7.85
C GLU A 117 2.88 5.00 8.04
N HIS A 118 2.30 4.76 9.21
CA HIS A 118 1.05 5.39 9.62
C HIS A 118 1.34 6.78 10.18
N VAL A 119 0.90 7.82 9.48
CA VAL A 119 1.11 9.23 9.83
C VAL A 119 -0.08 9.78 10.59
N THR A 120 0.21 10.48 11.70
CA THR A 120 -0.80 11.09 12.59
C THR A 120 -0.49 12.56 12.91
N SER A 121 0.51 13.16 12.28
CA SER A 121 0.95 14.54 12.52
C SER A 121 1.64 15.12 11.29
N ALA A 122 1.87 16.44 11.33
CA ALA A 122 2.63 17.12 10.28
C ALA A 122 4.08 16.63 10.19
N GLN A 123 4.57 16.49 8.96
CA GLN A 123 5.95 16.13 8.67
C GLN A 123 6.47 16.92 7.46
N THR A 124 7.74 17.32 7.50
CA THR A 124 8.44 17.84 6.32
C THR A 124 9.31 16.73 5.73
N LEU A 125 9.02 16.39 4.48
CA LEU A 125 9.63 15.29 3.74
C LEU A 125 10.63 15.85 2.72
N PRO A 126 11.94 15.67 2.94
CA PRO A 126 12.96 16.22 2.07
C PRO A 126 13.07 15.44 0.76
N GLY A 127 13.25 16.16 -0.34
CA GLY A 127 13.63 15.58 -1.62
C GLY A 127 15.04 14.96 -1.59
N ALA A 128 15.23 13.91 -2.41
CA ALA A 128 16.54 13.33 -2.69
C ALA A 128 16.54 12.69 -4.08
N PRO A 129 17.70 12.61 -4.76
CA PRO A 129 17.78 11.93 -6.03
C PRO A 129 17.25 10.49 -5.95
N GLY A 130 16.29 10.15 -6.83
CA GLY A 130 15.67 8.82 -6.85
C GLY A 130 14.66 8.52 -5.74
N ARG A 131 14.33 9.52 -4.91
CA ARG A 131 13.29 9.40 -3.88
C ARG A 131 11.92 9.75 -4.44
N GLN A 132 10.92 9.00 -4.03
CA GLN A 132 9.51 9.27 -4.32
C GLN A 132 8.66 8.94 -3.10
N TYR A 133 7.65 9.77 -2.83
CA TYR A 133 6.66 9.56 -1.80
C TYR A 133 5.28 9.32 -2.38
N ALA A 134 4.45 8.58 -1.63
CA ALA A 134 3.01 8.54 -1.83
C ALA A 134 2.31 8.70 -0.49
N LEU A 135 1.27 9.53 -0.44
CA LEU A 135 0.42 9.71 0.74
C LEU A 135 -1.00 9.27 0.41
N LEU A 136 -1.48 8.20 1.09
CA LEU A 136 -2.87 7.78 1.05
C LEU A 136 -3.62 8.45 2.21
N ALA A 137 -4.59 9.31 1.89
CA ALA A 137 -5.45 9.93 2.89
C ALA A 137 -6.47 8.94 3.45
N LEU A 138 -6.46 8.71 4.75
CA LEU A 138 -7.46 7.90 5.47
C LEU A 138 -8.49 8.77 6.22
N SER A 139 -8.28 10.10 6.25
CA SER A 139 -9.18 11.11 6.81
C SER A 139 -9.30 12.30 5.86
N ASP A 140 -10.27 13.18 6.13
CA ASP A 140 -10.57 14.35 5.26
C ASP A 140 -9.71 15.58 5.57
N ASP A 141 -8.78 15.50 6.51
CA ASP A 141 -7.88 16.59 6.91
C ASP A 141 -6.48 16.52 6.28
N ALA A 142 -6.24 15.54 5.40
CA ALA A 142 -4.94 15.36 4.77
C ALA A 142 -4.64 16.48 3.76
N ASN A 143 -3.40 16.96 3.81
CA ASN A 143 -2.86 17.97 2.88
C ASN A 143 -1.43 17.59 2.49
N VAL A 144 -1.06 17.97 1.27
CA VAL A 144 0.32 17.95 0.76
C VAL A 144 0.64 19.37 0.33
N ASP A 145 1.52 20.04 1.04
CA ASP A 145 1.70 21.49 1.01
C ASP A 145 0.36 22.20 1.22
N ILE A 146 -0.06 23.02 0.28
CA ILE A 146 -1.35 23.74 0.33
C ILE A 146 -2.50 22.96 -0.32
N ALA A 147 -2.22 21.81 -0.96
CA ALA A 147 -3.22 21.04 -1.66
C ALA A 147 -3.94 20.08 -0.72
N LYS A 148 -5.27 20.23 -0.63
CA LYS A 148 -6.11 19.28 0.11
C LYS A 148 -6.17 17.95 -0.61
N LEU A 149 -5.98 16.85 0.14
CA LEU A 149 -6.07 15.49 -0.37
C LEU A 149 -7.37 14.84 0.14
N PRO A 150 -8.37 14.61 -0.71
CA PRO A 150 -9.62 13.97 -0.30
C PRO A 150 -9.38 12.57 0.29
N LYS A 151 -10.15 12.18 1.28
CA LYS A 151 -10.11 10.84 1.86
C LYS A 151 -10.23 9.76 0.78
N GLY A 152 -9.39 8.74 0.88
CA GLY A 152 -9.30 7.64 -0.09
C GLY A 152 -8.46 7.94 -1.32
N SER A 153 -7.99 9.20 -1.50
CA SER A 153 -7.13 9.59 -2.62
C SER A 153 -5.65 9.46 -2.27
N VAL A 154 -4.80 9.43 -3.28
CA VAL A 154 -3.35 9.32 -3.14
C VAL A 154 -2.65 10.49 -3.83
N ALA A 155 -1.69 11.11 -3.14
CA ALA A 155 -0.76 12.06 -3.75
C ALA A 155 0.61 11.40 -3.97
N LEU A 156 1.20 11.58 -5.15
CA LEU A 156 2.58 11.21 -5.49
C LEU A 156 3.43 12.49 -5.59
N PHE A 157 4.58 12.53 -4.93
CA PHE A 157 5.45 13.70 -4.88
C PHE A 157 6.90 13.31 -4.54
N ASP A 158 7.85 14.22 -4.74
CA ASP A 158 9.28 14.00 -4.49
C ASP A 158 9.75 14.68 -3.20
N GLU A 159 9.11 15.79 -2.82
CA GLU A 159 9.28 16.52 -1.57
C GLU A 159 8.00 17.28 -1.22
N ALA A 160 7.68 17.46 0.04
CA ALA A 160 6.56 18.26 0.52
C ALA A 160 6.57 18.41 2.04
N THR A 161 5.76 19.36 2.54
CA THR A 161 5.25 19.30 3.91
C THR A 161 3.87 18.69 3.89
N ILE A 162 3.68 17.62 4.67
CA ILE A 162 2.39 16.93 4.78
C ILE A 162 1.75 17.23 6.13
N TYR A 163 0.44 17.24 6.16
CA TYR A 163 -0.38 17.22 7.37
C TYR A 163 -1.48 16.18 7.21
N ALA A 164 -1.63 15.30 8.20
CA ALA A 164 -2.75 14.39 8.29
C ALA A 164 -2.88 13.89 9.73
N SER A 165 -4.10 13.74 10.22
CA SER A 165 -4.36 13.04 11.48
C SER A 165 -4.43 11.51 11.27
N HIS A 166 -4.61 11.07 10.01
CA HIS A 166 -4.73 9.67 9.66
C HIS A 166 -4.43 9.45 8.18
N ALA A 167 -3.23 8.96 7.88
CA ALA A 167 -2.77 8.67 6.52
C ALA A 167 -1.72 7.56 6.51
N LEU A 168 -1.48 6.94 5.35
CA LEU A 168 -0.31 6.10 5.12
C LEU A 168 0.68 6.84 4.22
N LEU A 169 1.91 6.95 4.69
CA LEU A 169 3.03 7.49 3.92
C LEU A 169 3.89 6.34 3.39
N VAL A 170 4.09 6.33 2.10
CA VAL A 170 5.06 5.47 1.41
C VAL A 170 6.28 6.29 1.08
N GLN A 171 7.47 5.74 1.33
CA GLN A 171 8.73 6.25 0.80
C GLN A 171 9.41 5.15 -0.03
N LEU A 172 9.85 5.52 -1.22
CA LEU A 172 10.63 4.70 -2.13
C LEU A 172 11.93 5.42 -2.48
N ASP A 173 13.06 4.76 -2.32
CA ASP A 173 14.38 5.27 -2.68
C ASP A 173 15.05 4.31 -3.68
N LEU A 174 15.61 4.84 -4.78
CA LEU A 174 16.47 4.07 -5.67
C LEU A 174 17.75 3.65 -4.95
N ARG A 175 18.17 2.41 -5.16
CA ARG A 175 19.41 1.84 -4.64
C ARG A 175 20.61 2.25 -5.51
#